data_cbefe624d8f2f82942425f0aabcc3536
#
_entry.id   cbefe624d8f2f82942425f0aabcc3536
#
_cell.length_a   1.000
_cell.length_b   1.000
_cell.length_c   1.000
_cell.angle_alpha   90.00
_cell.angle_beta   90.00
_cell.angle_gamma   90.00
#
_symmetry.space_group_name_H-M   'P 1'
#
loop_
_entity.id
_entity.type
_entity.pdbx_description
1 polymer ?
#
loop_
_entity_poly.entity_id
_entity_poly.type
_entity_poly.pdbx_seq_one_letter_code
_entity_poly.pdbx_strand_id
1 'polypeptide(L)'
;MIAVLRTLAGSGFLIASTILAHAAEPIHLRVADSFPKGHYLVKLVLEPWMEEVKKRTNNAVTFDHYPAQQLGKAADMLKLTQTGVADIGYVAPGYTSDKMPVSEVAMLPGAFEHSCQGSLAYWKLARNGVIAQQDYTPNNIRLLLAVSLPQYRIFTVKAPVKDVGDVTGLKLRSTGGAQDLTLRAIGAVPVRMAAPDAYESLSRGTMDGLLFPLESVVAYGADKLVKYSTDGLGFGSFIVSYSISETVWKKLSPEIQKAMVDVAEEMIPNVCQQVQKADNETKKSLEAAGIRFETLQPGPNAKFKDLMKGVAKAWSEGLDGRGKRGSDALKEFDAAVAAIPAK
;
A
#
# COMPACT_ATOMS: atom_id res chain seq x y z
N MET A 1 -5.76 100.06 -1.01
CA MET A 1 -4.81 98.95 -1.33
C MET A 1 -5.25 97.71 -0.54
N ILE A 2 -5.93 96.81 -1.21
CA ILE A 2 -6.54 95.59 -0.61
C ILE A 2 -5.76 94.45 -1.16
N ALA A 3 -5.12 93.67 -0.27
CA ALA A 3 -4.37 92.45 -0.59
C ALA A 3 -5.34 91.26 -0.52
N VAL A 4 -5.43 90.54 -1.65
CA VAL A 4 -6.24 89.27 -1.73
C VAL A 4 -5.34 88.07 -1.45
N LEU A 5 -5.67 87.35 -0.37
CA LEU A 5 -5.04 86.12 0.00
C LEU A 5 -5.70 84.93 -0.77
N ARG A 6 -4.96 84.22 -1.60
CA ARG A 6 -5.43 83.02 -2.31
C ARG A 6 -4.97 81.78 -1.48
N THR A 7 -5.93 81.08 -0.90
CA THR A 7 -5.75 79.77 -0.30
C THR A 7 -5.78 78.69 -1.37
N LEU A 8 -4.66 77.93 -1.53
CA LEU A 8 -4.60 76.75 -2.34
C LEU A 8 -4.99 75.55 -1.45
N ALA A 9 -6.16 74.92 -1.75
CA ALA A 9 -6.58 73.69 -1.18
C ALA A 9 -5.92 72.49 -1.99
N GLY A 10 -4.93 71.88 -1.43
CA GLY A 10 -4.31 70.69 -2.00
C GLY A 10 -5.16 69.45 -1.72
N SER A 11 -5.86 68.91 -2.73
CA SER A 11 -6.56 67.64 -2.66
C SER A 11 -5.54 66.48 -2.80
N GLY A 12 -5.17 65.88 -1.67
CA GLY A 12 -4.35 64.65 -1.67
C GLY A 12 -5.18 63.44 -2.15
N PHE A 13 -4.89 62.96 -3.34
CA PHE A 13 -5.47 61.71 -3.89
C PHE A 13 -4.73 60.53 -3.29
N LEU A 14 -5.34 59.83 -2.31
CA LEU A 14 -4.87 58.57 -1.77
C LEU A 14 -5.14 57.47 -2.82
N ILE A 15 -4.11 57.07 -3.58
CA ILE A 15 -4.14 55.88 -4.45
C ILE A 15 -4.04 54.65 -3.54
N ALA A 16 -5.18 54.05 -3.22
CA ALA A 16 -5.24 52.76 -2.59
C ALA A 16 -4.79 51.72 -3.63
N SER A 17 -3.51 51.30 -3.56
CA SER A 17 -3.00 50.19 -4.36
C SER A 17 -3.64 48.91 -3.84
N THR A 18 -4.70 48.44 -4.48
CA THR A 18 -5.23 47.08 -4.29
C THR A 18 -4.20 46.12 -4.84
N ILE A 19 -3.45 45.51 -3.92
CA ILE A 19 -2.63 44.35 -4.23
C ILE A 19 -3.62 43.20 -4.53
N LEU A 20 -3.89 42.98 -5.82
CA LEU A 20 -4.54 41.78 -6.32
C LEU A 20 -3.59 40.63 -5.97
N ALA A 21 -3.88 39.92 -4.86
CA ALA A 21 -3.25 38.66 -4.59
C ALA A 21 -3.60 37.70 -5.76
N HIS A 22 -2.66 37.54 -6.69
CA HIS A 22 -2.77 36.49 -7.69
C HIS A 22 -2.81 35.16 -6.89
N ALA A 23 -3.98 34.53 -6.83
CA ALA A 23 -4.05 33.15 -6.41
C ALA A 23 -3.15 32.35 -7.37
N ALA A 24 -2.09 31.75 -6.83
CA ALA A 24 -1.23 30.87 -7.62
C ALA A 24 -2.11 29.80 -8.29
N GLU A 25 -1.83 29.48 -9.56
CA GLU A 25 -2.56 28.40 -10.23
C GLU A 25 -2.41 27.10 -9.44
N PRO A 26 -3.49 26.30 -9.32
CA PRO A 26 -3.43 25.03 -8.62
C PRO A 26 -2.37 24.09 -9.21
N ILE A 27 -1.64 23.42 -8.34
CA ILE A 27 -0.71 22.38 -8.74
C ILE A 27 -1.53 21.11 -9.04
N HIS A 28 -1.47 20.64 -10.29
CA HIS A 28 -2.13 19.39 -10.71
C HIS A 28 -1.16 18.23 -10.59
N LEU A 29 -1.47 17.23 -9.73
CA LEU A 29 -0.65 16.05 -9.52
C LEU A 29 -1.28 14.82 -10.17
N ARG A 30 -0.53 14.16 -11.04
CA ARG A 30 -0.94 12.92 -11.71
C ARG A 30 -0.70 11.75 -10.78
N VAL A 31 -1.77 10.99 -10.48
CA VAL A 31 -1.75 9.81 -9.59
C VAL A 31 -1.91 8.55 -10.43
N ALA A 32 -0.83 7.79 -10.61
CA ALA A 32 -0.86 6.50 -11.30
C ALA A 32 -1.26 5.37 -10.36
N ASP A 33 -2.20 4.54 -10.80
CA ASP A 33 -2.73 3.45 -10.02
C ASP A 33 -2.94 2.19 -10.87
N SER A 34 -2.74 1.02 -10.27
CA SER A 34 -3.03 -0.25 -10.91
C SER A 34 -4.38 -0.85 -10.50
N PHE A 35 -5.03 -0.31 -9.49
CA PHE A 35 -6.34 -0.78 -9.05
C PHE A 35 -7.42 -0.53 -10.11
N PRO A 36 -8.35 -1.47 -10.30
CA PRO A 36 -9.54 -1.24 -11.12
C PRO A 36 -10.34 -0.03 -10.62
N LYS A 37 -11.03 0.64 -11.55
CA LYS A 37 -11.93 1.74 -11.20
C LYS A 37 -12.97 1.26 -10.19
N GLY A 38 -13.11 1.97 -9.08
CA GLY A 38 -14.05 1.62 -8.01
C GLY A 38 -13.55 0.56 -7.03
N HIS A 39 -12.29 0.16 -7.10
CA HIS A 39 -11.66 -0.73 -6.12
C HIS A 39 -11.83 -0.21 -4.70
N TYR A 40 -12.09 -1.10 -3.73
CA TYR A 40 -12.38 -0.71 -2.34
C TYR A 40 -11.25 0.12 -1.70
N LEU A 41 -9.98 -0.19 -1.99
CA LEU A 41 -8.85 0.58 -1.48
C LEU A 41 -8.77 1.99 -2.07
N VAL A 42 -9.17 2.18 -3.32
CA VAL A 42 -9.25 3.53 -3.91
C VAL A 42 -10.29 4.35 -3.15
N LYS A 43 -11.47 3.77 -2.89
CA LYS A 43 -12.57 4.43 -2.17
C LYS A 43 -12.28 4.67 -0.68
N LEU A 44 -11.59 3.74 -0.01
CA LEU A 44 -11.33 3.83 1.42
C LEU A 44 -10.05 4.62 1.75
N VAL A 45 -9.07 4.65 0.85
CA VAL A 45 -7.72 5.17 1.13
C VAL A 45 -7.40 6.38 0.26
N LEU A 46 -7.36 6.21 -1.08
CA LEU A 46 -6.82 7.22 -1.99
C LEU A 46 -7.77 8.40 -2.18
N GLU A 47 -9.03 8.15 -2.56
CA GLU A 47 -10.01 9.21 -2.83
C GLU A 47 -10.24 10.11 -1.62
N PRO A 48 -10.47 9.58 -0.38
CA PRO A 48 -10.66 10.42 0.79
C PRO A 48 -9.41 11.25 1.13
N TRP A 49 -8.21 10.69 0.93
CA TRP A 49 -6.97 11.43 1.14
C TRP A 49 -6.82 12.58 0.14
N MET A 50 -7.05 12.33 -1.14
CA MET A 50 -6.98 13.38 -2.17
C MET A 50 -7.96 14.52 -1.91
N GLU A 51 -9.20 14.19 -1.56
CA GLU A 51 -10.24 15.20 -1.27
C GLU A 51 -9.90 16.02 -0.01
N GLU A 52 -9.43 15.40 1.05
CA GLU A 52 -9.07 16.11 2.27
C GLU A 52 -7.82 16.98 2.09
N VAL A 53 -6.79 16.51 1.36
CA VAL A 53 -5.62 17.34 1.01
C VAL A 53 -6.04 18.55 0.16
N LYS A 54 -6.86 18.34 -0.86
CA LYS A 54 -7.41 19.41 -1.70
C LYS A 54 -8.14 20.45 -0.86
N LYS A 55 -8.99 20.01 0.07
CA LYS A 55 -9.72 20.89 0.99
C LYS A 55 -8.79 21.68 1.91
N ARG A 56 -7.82 21.03 2.57
CA ARG A 56 -6.88 21.68 3.50
C ARG A 56 -5.93 22.65 2.82
N THR A 57 -5.67 22.46 1.54
CA THR A 57 -4.85 23.37 0.73
C THR A 57 -5.67 24.43 0.02
N ASN A 58 -6.97 24.60 0.31
CA ASN A 58 -7.87 25.50 -0.38
C ASN A 58 -7.79 25.40 -1.92
N ASN A 59 -7.74 24.15 -2.42
CA ASN A 59 -7.55 23.79 -3.82
C ASN A 59 -6.20 24.25 -4.43
N ALA A 60 -5.19 24.60 -3.64
CA ALA A 60 -3.85 24.87 -4.18
C ALA A 60 -3.21 23.61 -4.78
N VAL A 61 -3.69 22.42 -4.40
CA VAL A 61 -3.34 21.12 -5.01
C VAL A 61 -4.61 20.41 -5.45
N THR A 62 -4.56 19.85 -6.65
CA THR A 62 -5.60 18.97 -7.22
C THR A 62 -4.96 17.72 -7.79
N PHE A 63 -5.76 16.68 -8.04
CA PHE A 63 -5.26 15.37 -8.43
C PHE A 63 -5.99 14.85 -9.66
N ASP A 64 -5.20 14.35 -10.63
CA ASP A 64 -5.70 13.63 -11.79
C ASP A 64 -5.40 12.14 -11.59
N HIS A 65 -6.43 11.34 -11.26
CA HIS A 65 -6.30 9.92 -10.98
C HIS A 65 -6.38 9.08 -12.26
N TYR A 66 -5.38 8.24 -12.50
CA TYR A 66 -5.24 7.32 -13.62
C TYR A 66 -5.29 5.86 -13.12
N PRO A 67 -6.50 5.27 -12.91
CA PRO A 67 -6.67 3.91 -12.41
C PRO A 67 -6.37 2.85 -13.48
N ALA A 68 -6.46 1.57 -13.10
CA ALA A 68 -6.43 0.41 -13.99
C ALA A 68 -5.23 0.40 -14.95
N GLN A 69 -4.06 0.77 -14.46
CA GLN A 69 -2.80 0.73 -15.24
C GLN A 69 -2.79 1.66 -16.47
N GLN A 70 -3.58 2.75 -16.48
CA GLN A 70 -3.64 3.67 -17.63
C GLN A 70 -2.29 4.32 -17.97
N LEU A 71 -1.44 4.59 -16.97
CA LEU A 71 -0.10 5.16 -17.21
C LEU A 71 1.01 4.11 -17.31
N GLY A 72 0.72 2.85 -16.97
CA GLY A 72 1.65 1.74 -17.05
C GLY A 72 1.31 0.61 -16.08
N LYS A 73 2.01 -0.51 -16.18
CA LYS A 73 1.73 -1.71 -15.39
C LYS A 73 2.06 -1.55 -13.91
N ALA A 74 1.41 -2.35 -13.06
CA ALA A 74 1.62 -2.35 -11.61
C ALA A 74 3.10 -2.49 -11.21
N ALA A 75 3.87 -3.32 -11.90
CA ALA A 75 5.29 -3.51 -11.65
C ALA A 75 6.16 -2.31 -12.06
N ASP A 76 5.67 -1.41 -12.89
CA ASP A 76 6.40 -0.25 -13.40
C ASP A 76 6.13 1.02 -12.59
N MET A 77 5.22 1.00 -11.62
CA MET A 77 4.77 2.20 -10.88
C MET A 77 5.92 2.96 -10.19
N LEU A 78 6.91 2.26 -9.63
CA LEU A 78 8.10 2.90 -9.09
C LEU A 78 8.84 3.70 -10.18
N LYS A 79 9.10 3.09 -11.33
CA LYS A 79 9.81 3.75 -12.45
C LYS A 79 9.00 4.94 -12.98
N LEU A 80 7.69 4.80 -13.17
CA LEU A 80 6.81 5.89 -13.64
C LEU A 80 6.87 7.09 -12.70
N THR A 81 6.90 6.84 -11.37
CA THR A 81 7.05 7.89 -10.35
C THR A 81 8.44 8.53 -10.39
N GLN A 82 9.50 7.73 -10.51
CA GLN A 82 10.89 8.22 -10.60
C GLN A 82 11.14 9.09 -11.83
N THR A 83 10.57 8.72 -12.97
CA THR A 83 10.78 9.40 -14.26
C THR A 83 9.83 10.57 -14.50
N GLY A 84 8.88 10.83 -13.60
CA GLY A 84 7.92 11.92 -13.70
C GLY A 84 6.81 11.67 -14.73
N VAL A 85 6.57 10.44 -15.16
CA VAL A 85 5.34 10.07 -15.91
C VAL A 85 4.13 10.21 -14.99
N ALA A 86 4.28 9.81 -13.74
CA ALA A 86 3.35 10.10 -12.66
C ALA A 86 4.07 10.95 -11.58
N ASP A 87 3.35 11.86 -10.95
CA ASP A 87 3.85 12.64 -9.83
C ASP A 87 3.75 11.83 -8.53
N ILE A 88 2.66 11.07 -8.40
CA ILE A 88 2.37 10.12 -7.33
C ILE A 88 2.07 8.76 -7.98
N GLY A 89 2.66 7.70 -7.46
CA GLY A 89 2.40 6.34 -7.93
C GLY A 89 1.97 5.40 -6.81
N TYR A 90 1.12 4.43 -7.15
CA TYR A 90 0.89 3.24 -6.34
C TYR A 90 2.14 2.35 -6.37
N VAL A 91 3.13 2.68 -5.54
CA VAL A 91 4.40 1.95 -5.44
C VAL A 91 4.27 0.85 -4.41
N ALA A 92 3.93 -0.35 -4.86
CA ALA A 92 3.78 -1.51 -3.98
C ALA A 92 5.13 -2.25 -3.85
N PRO A 93 5.74 -2.30 -2.64
CA PRO A 93 7.06 -2.91 -2.44
C PRO A 93 7.16 -4.35 -2.96
N GLY A 94 6.14 -5.17 -2.74
CA GLY A 94 6.12 -6.56 -3.21
C GLY A 94 6.20 -6.72 -4.73
N TYR A 95 5.85 -5.69 -5.53
CA TYR A 95 6.03 -5.73 -6.98
C TYR A 95 7.41 -5.25 -7.42
N THR A 96 8.16 -4.64 -6.50
CA THR A 96 9.50 -4.07 -6.71
C THR A 96 10.51 -4.59 -5.69
N SER A 97 10.43 -5.89 -5.35
CA SER A 97 11.25 -6.56 -4.32
C SER A 97 12.77 -6.43 -4.53
N ASP A 98 13.22 -6.19 -5.75
CA ASP A 98 14.62 -5.92 -6.08
C ASP A 98 15.06 -4.50 -5.67
N LYS A 99 14.15 -3.54 -5.64
CA LYS A 99 14.39 -2.13 -5.33
C LYS A 99 13.98 -1.74 -3.91
N MET A 100 12.95 -2.40 -3.37
CA MET A 100 12.36 -2.08 -2.06
C MET A 100 12.25 -3.33 -1.17
N PRO A 101 13.34 -4.11 -1.01
CA PRO A 101 13.26 -5.40 -0.31
C PRO A 101 13.07 -5.28 1.20
N VAL A 102 13.48 -4.18 1.82
CA VAL A 102 13.36 -3.98 3.28
C VAL A 102 11.91 -3.67 3.67
N SER A 103 11.16 -3.04 2.78
CA SER A 103 9.71 -2.79 2.94
C SER A 103 8.89 -4.06 3.09
N GLU A 104 9.40 -5.21 2.63
CA GLU A 104 8.71 -6.49 2.72
C GLU A 104 8.65 -7.09 4.13
N VAL A 105 9.30 -6.47 5.12
CA VAL A 105 9.20 -6.89 6.53
C VAL A 105 7.74 -7.02 6.99
N ALA A 106 6.86 -6.11 6.55
CA ALA A 106 5.43 -6.16 6.85
C ALA A 106 4.64 -7.17 6.01
N MET A 107 5.31 -7.90 5.10
CA MET A 107 4.69 -8.94 4.26
C MET A 107 5.03 -10.36 4.74
N LEU A 108 5.87 -10.48 5.76
CA LEU A 108 6.30 -11.75 6.35
C LEU A 108 5.12 -12.47 7.04
N PRO A 109 5.09 -13.80 7.05
CA PRO A 109 4.06 -14.55 7.77
C PRO A 109 4.19 -14.30 9.29
N GLY A 110 3.06 -13.95 9.92
CA GLY A 110 3.02 -13.69 11.36
C GLY A 110 3.63 -12.36 11.80
N ALA A 111 3.99 -11.46 10.87
CA ALA A 111 4.57 -10.16 11.21
C ALA A 111 3.64 -9.26 12.05
N PHE A 112 2.33 -9.45 11.93
CA PHE A 112 1.29 -8.81 12.76
C PHE A 112 0.00 -9.62 12.69
N GLU A 113 -0.93 -9.38 13.59
CA GLU A 113 -2.23 -10.06 13.62
C GLU A 113 -3.34 -9.24 12.96
N HIS A 114 -3.30 -7.93 13.12
CA HIS A 114 -4.33 -7.01 12.67
C HIS A 114 -3.76 -5.94 11.71
N SER A 115 -4.52 -5.58 10.69
CA SER A 115 -4.13 -4.61 9.66
C SER A 115 -3.59 -3.29 10.23
N CYS A 116 -4.14 -2.81 11.37
CA CYS A 116 -3.69 -1.58 11.99
C CYS A 116 -2.30 -1.69 12.61
N GLN A 117 -1.94 -2.84 13.20
CA GLN A 117 -0.58 -3.05 13.68
C GLN A 117 0.44 -2.94 12.54
N GLY A 118 0.18 -3.65 11.44
CA GLY A 118 1.04 -3.58 10.25
C GLY A 118 1.10 -2.19 9.64
N SER A 119 -0.03 -1.50 9.52
CA SER A 119 -0.12 -0.17 8.90
C SER A 119 0.65 0.90 9.69
N LEU A 120 0.42 0.97 11.00
CA LEU A 120 1.05 1.97 11.86
C LEU A 120 2.55 1.71 12.06
N ALA A 121 2.95 0.43 12.23
CA ALA A 121 4.36 0.06 12.29
C ALA A 121 5.08 0.38 10.98
N TYR A 122 4.50 0.00 9.84
CA TYR A 122 5.06 0.31 8.54
C TYR A 122 5.19 1.82 8.31
N TRP A 123 4.12 2.59 8.59
CA TRP A 123 4.12 4.04 8.46
C TRP A 123 5.31 4.67 9.21
N LYS A 124 5.50 4.29 10.47
CA LYS A 124 6.60 4.79 11.31
C LYS A 124 7.97 4.53 10.66
N LEU A 125 8.23 3.30 10.23
CA LEU A 125 9.54 2.91 9.68
C LEU A 125 9.77 3.44 8.26
N ALA A 126 8.73 3.55 7.46
CA ALA A 126 8.81 4.03 6.08
C ALA A 126 8.84 5.57 5.97
N ARG A 127 8.44 6.27 7.02
CA ARG A 127 8.57 7.73 7.12
C ARG A 127 9.95 8.17 7.60
N ASN A 128 10.44 7.60 8.71
CA ASN A 128 11.62 8.10 9.40
C ASN A 128 12.59 7.00 9.89
N GLY A 129 12.27 5.71 9.66
CA GLY A 129 13.04 4.56 10.14
C GLY A 129 13.89 3.90 9.06
N VAL A 130 14.22 2.64 9.32
CA VAL A 130 15.08 1.83 8.46
C VAL A 130 14.52 1.65 7.05
N ILE A 131 13.20 1.52 6.90
CA ILE A 131 12.55 1.36 5.59
C ILE A 131 12.73 2.64 4.75
N ALA A 132 12.54 3.82 5.35
CA ALA A 132 12.78 5.09 4.66
C ALA A 132 14.21 5.18 4.12
N GLN A 133 15.19 4.81 4.94
CA GLN A 133 16.62 4.88 4.61
C GLN A 133 17.05 3.87 3.56
N GLN A 134 16.50 2.66 3.58
CA GLN A 134 16.94 1.55 2.73
C GLN A 134 16.18 1.45 1.40
N ASP A 135 14.91 1.87 1.36
CA ASP A 135 14.04 1.66 0.21
C ASP A 135 13.51 2.96 -0.40
N TYR A 136 12.99 3.91 0.38
CA TYR A 136 12.39 5.12 -0.20
C TYR A 136 13.42 6.14 -0.65
N THR A 137 14.35 6.50 0.22
CA THR A 137 15.39 7.51 -0.08
C THR A 137 16.27 7.12 -1.27
N PRO A 138 16.82 5.87 -1.36
CA PRO A 138 17.63 5.47 -2.51
C PRO A 138 16.85 5.43 -3.83
N ASN A 139 15.53 5.23 -3.76
CA ASN A 139 14.66 5.24 -4.93
C ASN A 139 14.14 6.63 -5.30
N ASN A 140 14.59 7.69 -4.62
CA ASN A 140 14.18 9.08 -4.87
C ASN A 140 12.66 9.29 -4.86
N ILE A 141 11.98 8.61 -3.95
CA ILE A 141 10.55 8.71 -3.68
C ILE A 141 10.29 8.92 -2.19
N ARG A 142 9.11 9.41 -1.86
CA ARG A 142 8.65 9.65 -0.49
C ARG A 142 7.27 9.05 -0.27
N LEU A 143 7.10 8.35 0.84
CA LEU A 143 5.81 7.79 1.23
C LEU A 143 4.80 8.90 1.55
N LEU A 144 3.61 8.81 0.97
CA LEU A 144 2.44 9.65 1.26
C LEU A 144 1.34 8.91 2.00
N LEU A 145 1.08 7.65 1.62
CA LEU A 145 0.05 6.80 2.21
C LEU A 145 0.56 5.37 2.30
N ALA A 146 0.22 4.67 3.38
CA ALA A 146 0.42 3.23 3.47
C ALA A 146 -0.68 2.56 4.29
N VAL A 147 -1.09 1.38 3.85
CA VAL A 147 -1.94 0.48 4.61
C VAL A 147 -1.49 -0.97 4.41
N SER A 148 -1.36 -1.71 5.49
CA SER A 148 -1.17 -3.16 5.46
C SER A 148 -2.51 -3.84 5.22
N LEU A 149 -2.55 -4.75 4.26
CA LEU A 149 -3.74 -5.57 4.05
C LEU A 149 -3.86 -6.62 5.16
N PRO A 150 -5.06 -7.15 5.41
CA PRO A 150 -5.27 -8.30 6.27
C PRO A 150 -4.45 -9.52 5.83
N GLN A 151 -4.36 -10.50 6.71
CA GLN A 151 -3.57 -11.70 6.45
C GLN A 151 -4.05 -12.43 5.20
N TYR A 152 -3.11 -12.78 4.35
CA TYR A 152 -3.34 -13.53 3.12
C TYR A 152 -3.69 -14.98 3.39
N ARG A 153 -4.57 -15.53 2.56
CA ARG A 153 -5.00 -16.94 2.58
C ARG A 153 -4.64 -17.62 1.28
N ILE A 154 -4.54 -18.94 1.31
CA ILE A 154 -4.35 -19.75 0.12
C ILE A 154 -5.73 -20.06 -0.46
N PHE A 155 -5.97 -19.60 -1.69
CA PHE A 155 -7.15 -19.95 -2.48
C PHE A 155 -6.76 -20.95 -3.55
N THR A 156 -7.60 -21.97 -3.77
CA THR A 156 -7.37 -23.00 -4.79
C THR A 156 -8.59 -23.24 -5.66
N VAL A 157 -8.35 -23.76 -6.87
CA VAL A 157 -9.41 -24.02 -7.86
C VAL A 157 -9.95 -25.46 -7.72
N LYS A 158 -9.07 -26.45 -7.54
CA LYS A 158 -9.43 -27.89 -7.70
C LYS A 158 -9.72 -28.61 -6.40
N ALA A 159 -8.91 -28.40 -5.39
CA ALA A 159 -8.98 -29.15 -4.12
C ALA A 159 -8.68 -28.24 -2.93
N PRO A 160 -9.26 -28.50 -1.74
CA PRO A 160 -8.95 -27.74 -0.53
C PRO A 160 -7.53 -28.05 -0.02
N VAL A 161 -6.96 -27.07 0.68
CA VAL A 161 -5.71 -27.24 1.44
C VAL A 161 -6.09 -27.48 2.90
N LYS A 162 -5.85 -28.69 3.40
CA LYS A 162 -6.14 -29.12 4.79
C LYS A 162 -4.86 -29.42 5.59
N ASP A 163 -3.78 -29.81 4.92
CA ASP A 163 -2.46 -30.09 5.50
C ASP A 163 -1.37 -29.62 4.54
N VAL A 164 -0.12 -29.61 4.99
CA VAL A 164 1.08 -29.27 4.21
C VAL A 164 1.21 -30.10 2.93
N GLY A 165 0.83 -31.39 2.99
CA GLY A 165 0.83 -32.27 1.82
C GLY A 165 -0.02 -31.78 0.67
N ASP A 166 -1.14 -31.12 0.96
CA ASP A 166 -2.08 -30.62 -0.06
C ASP A 166 -1.56 -29.40 -0.82
N VAL A 167 -0.61 -28.66 -0.24
CA VAL A 167 -0.04 -27.46 -0.86
C VAL A 167 1.27 -27.74 -1.57
N THR A 168 1.89 -28.90 -1.29
CA THR A 168 3.19 -29.27 -1.86
C THR A 168 3.11 -29.36 -3.40
N GLY A 169 3.98 -28.59 -4.08
CA GLY A 169 4.06 -28.55 -5.54
C GLY A 169 2.99 -27.71 -6.22
N LEU A 170 1.98 -27.19 -5.50
CA LEU A 170 0.99 -26.30 -6.10
C LEU A 170 1.66 -25.01 -6.58
N LYS A 171 1.32 -24.60 -7.79
CA LYS A 171 1.70 -23.32 -8.37
C LYS A 171 0.76 -22.25 -7.81
N LEU A 172 1.25 -21.46 -6.87
CA LEU A 172 0.47 -20.41 -6.21
C LEU A 172 0.98 -19.02 -6.58
N ARG A 173 0.06 -18.12 -6.92
CA ARG A 173 0.40 -16.73 -7.16
C ARG A 173 1.05 -16.11 -5.93
N SER A 174 2.15 -15.40 -6.16
CA SER A 174 2.81 -14.53 -5.19
C SER A 174 3.06 -13.14 -5.77
N THR A 175 3.49 -12.21 -4.93
CA THR A 175 3.99 -10.90 -5.37
C THR A 175 5.51 -10.89 -5.59
N GLY A 176 6.20 -11.88 -5.07
CA GLY A 176 7.67 -11.98 -5.02
C GLY A 176 8.20 -11.91 -3.58
N GLY A 177 9.52 -11.78 -3.43
CA GLY A 177 10.22 -11.50 -2.18
C GLY A 177 9.78 -12.36 -0.98
N ALA A 178 9.28 -11.72 0.07
CA ALA A 178 8.83 -12.40 1.30
C ALA A 178 7.75 -13.45 1.05
N GLN A 179 6.81 -13.21 0.12
CA GLN A 179 5.77 -14.19 -0.21
C GLN A 179 6.35 -15.42 -0.94
N ASP A 180 7.36 -15.24 -1.79
CA ASP A 180 8.05 -16.37 -2.42
C ASP A 180 8.73 -17.25 -1.38
N LEU A 181 9.40 -16.66 -0.39
CA LEU A 181 10.01 -17.39 0.72
C LEU A 181 8.96 -18.16 1.52
N THR A 182 7.83 -17.53 1.82
CA THR A 182 6.71 -18.17 2.52
C THR A 182 6.19 -19.38 1.75
N LEU A 183 5.89 -19.23 0.46
CA LEU A 183 5.36 -20.33 -0.36
C LEU A 183 6.36 -21.47 -0.51
N ARG A 184 7.64 -21.17 -0.71
CA ARG A 184 8.69 -22.21 -0.74
C ARG A 184 8.83 -22.94 0.58
N ALA A 185 8.75 -22.23 1.71
CA ALA A 185 8.85 -22.83 3.04
C ALA A 185 7.75 -23.86 3.31
N ILE A 186 6.55 -23.65 2.78
CA ILE A 186 5.42 -24.59 2.90
C ILE A 186 5.36 -25.63 1.76
N GLY A 187 6.36 -25.65 0.85
CA GLY A 187 6.44 -26.63 -0.23
C GLY A 187 5.71 -26.26 -1.52
N ALA A 188 5.13 -25.06 -1.63
CA ALA A 188 4.50 -24.57 -2.85
C ALA A 188 5.52 -24.01 -3.85
N VAL A 189 5.10 -23.88 -5.10
CA VAL A 189 5.87 -23.24 -6.18
C VAL A 189 5.31 -21.82 -6.42
N PRO A 190 6.05 -20.76 -6.06
CA PRO A 190 5.58 -19.39 -6.27
C PRO A 190 5.57 -19.03 -7.77
N VAL A 191 4.47 -18.41 -8.21
CA VAL A 191 4.32 -17.82 -9.54
C VAL A 191 4.15 -16.32 -9.37
N ARG A 192 5.23 -15.57 -9.60
CA ARG A 192 5.28 -14.14 -9.35
C ARG A 192 4.49 -13.36 -10.38
N MET A 193 3.50 -12.57 -9.92
CA MET A 193 2.75 -11.64 -10.76
C MET A 193 2.00 -10.58 -9.94
N ALA A 194 1.70 -9.45 -10.57
CA ALA A 194 0.84 -8.43 -9.97
C ALA A 194 -0.64 -8.91 -9.93
N ALA A 195 -1.44 -8.32 -9.03
CA ALA A 195 -2.83 -8.73 -8.85
C ALA A 195 -3.72 -8.60 -10.12
N PRO A 196 -3.57 -7.55 -10.97
CA PRO A 196 -4.35 -7.46 -12.20
C PRO A 196 -4.20 -8.64 -13.16
N ASP A 197 -3.06 -9.34 -13.13
CA ASP A 197 -2.77 -10.45 -14.04
C ASP A 197 -3.26 -11.81 -13.50
N ALA A 198 -3.71 -11.85 -12.24
CA ALA A 198 -4.02 -13.09 -11.54
C ALA A 198 -5.22 -13.84 -12.12
N TYR A 199 -6.30 -13.11 -12.46
CA TYR A 199 -7.51 -13.72 -13.03
C TYR A 199 -7.21 -14.47 -14.32
N GLU A 200 -6.52 -13.83 -15.26
CA GLU A 200 -6.19 -14.38 -16.56
C GLU A 200 -5.31 -15.64 -16.42
N SER A 201 -4.29 -15.58 -15.56
CA SER A 201 -3.40 -16.70 -15.32
C SER A 201 -4.11 -17.89 -14.65
N LEU A 202 -5.03 -17.60 -13.72
CA LEU A 202 -5.84 -18.63 -13.05
C LEU A 202 -6.84 -19.27 -14.02
N SER A 203 -7.51 -18.47 -14.87
CA SER A 203 -8.49 -18.95 -15.85
C SER A 203 -7.88 -19.83 -16.94
N ARG A 204 -6.62 -19.55 -17.31
CA ARG A 204 -5.84 -20.38 -18.24
C ARG A 204 -5.24 -21.65 -17.60
N GLY A 205 -5.38 -21.83 -16.29
CA GLY A 205 -4.82 -22.97 -15.56
C GLY A 205 -3.29 -22.99 -15.50
N THR A 206 -2.63 -21.84 -15.65
CA THR A 206 -1.17 -21.72 -15.53
C THR A 206 -0.71 -21.79 -14.09
N MET A 207 -1.62 -21.61 -13.14
CA MET A 207 -1.43 -21.80 -11.71
C MET A 207 -2.63 -22.52 -11.07
N ASP A 208 -2.42 -23.12 -9.90
CA ASP A 208 -3.42 -23.92 -9.17
C ASP A 208 -4.23 -23.10 -8.18
N GLY A 209 -3.72 -21.94 -7.81
CA GLY A 209 -4.33 -21.05 -6.82
C GLY A 209 -3.57 -19.76 -6.61
N LEU A 210 -3.94 -19.02 -5.58
CA LEU A 210 -3.35 -17.72 -5.29
C LEU A 210 -3.27 -17.43 -3.80
N LEU A 211 -2.32 -16.61 -3.45
CA LEU A 211 -2.15 -16.02 -2.13
C LEU A 211 -2.72 -14.61 -2.17
N PHE A 212 -3.89 -14.40 -1.53
CA PHE A 212 -4.65 -13.14 -1.53
C PHE A 212 -5.34 -12.90 -0.18
N PRO A 213 -5.70 -11.62 0.15
CA PRO A 213 -6.71 -11.31 1.14
C PRO A 213 -8.10 -11.49 0.54
N LEU A 214 -9.13 -11.58 1.35
CA LEU A 214 -10.50 -11.92 0.90
C LEU A 214 -11.06 -10.88 -0.08
N GLU A 215 -10.95 -9.60 0.24
CA GLU A 215 -11.44 -8.51 -0.61
C GLU A 215 -10.80 -8.50 -2.00
N SER A 216 -9.51 -8.80 -2.10
CA SER A 216 -8.82 -8.83 -3.40
C SER A 216 -9.31 -9.96 -4.30
N VAL A 217 -9.75 -11.08 -3.74
CA VAL A 217 -10.34 -12.17 -4.54
C VAL A 217 -11.57 -11.68 -5.31
N VAL A 218 -12.43 -10.90 -4.66
CA VAL A 218 -13.61 -10.28 -5.27
C VAL A 218 -13.23 -9.14 -6.22
N ALA A 219 -12.36 -8.24 -5.76
CA ALA A 219 -11.98 -7.05 -6.51
C ALA A 219 -11.35 -7.34 -7.86
N TYR A 220 -10.66 -8.49 -7.99
CA TYR A 220 -10.05 -8.96 -9.24
C TYR A 220 -10.85 -10.09 -9.92
N GLY A 221 -12.07 -10.39 -9.45
CA GLY A 221 -12.97 -11.39 -10.05
C GLY A 221 -12.52 -12.84 -9.89
N ALA A 222 -11.49 -13.11 -9.09
CA ALA A 222 -10.97 -14.46 -8.87
C ALA A 222 -11.95 -15.37 -8.10
N ASP A 223 -12.89 -14.78 -7.37
CA ASP A 223 -14.03 -15.46 -6.72
C ASP A 223 -14.84 -16.36 -7.66
N LYS A 224 -14.87 -16.01 -8.95
CA LYS A 224 -15.54 -16.82 -10.00
C LYS A 224 -14.82 -18.12 -10.35
N LEU A 225 -13.53 -18.21 -10.02
CA LEU A 225 -12.66 -19.31 -10.43
C LEU A 225 -12.26 -20.20 -9.24
N VAL A 226 -11.92 -19.59 -8.09
CA VAL A 226 -11.52 -20.33 -6.89
C VAL A 226 -12.72 -21.02 -6.24
N LYS A 227 -12.48 -22.16 -5.60
CA LYS A 227 -13.52 -22.97 -4.94
C LYS A 227 -13.26 -23.17 -3.45
N TYR A 228 -12.02 -22.99 -3.02
CA TYR A 228 -11.59 -23.26 -1.66
C TYR A 228 -10.67 -22.16 -1.15
N SER A 229 -10.72 -21.92 0.14
CA SER A 229 -9.81 -21.06 0.88
C SER A 229 -9.36 -21.73 2.17
N THR A 230 -8.11 -21.52 2.58
CA THR A 230 -7.69 -21.82 3.95
C THR A 230 -8.32 -20.81 4.91
N ASP A 231 -8.53 -21.25 6.17
CA ASP A 231 -8.98 -20.39 7.26
C ASP A 231 -8.22 -20.67 8.56
N GLY A 232 -8.18 -19.71 9.49
CA GLY A 232 -7.51 -19.84 10.79
C GLY A 232 -5.98 -19.71 10.77
N LEU A 233 -5.37 -19.38 9.63
CA LEU A 233 -3.95 -19.06 9.50
C LEU A 233 -3.69 -18.06 8.40
N GLY A 234 -2.80 -17.08 8.66
CA GLY A 234 -2.28 -16.14 7.67
C GLY A 234 -0.94 -16.58 7.11
N PHE A 235 -0.75 -16.40 5.80
CA PHE A 235 0.47 -16.75 5.07
C PHE A 235 1.27 -15.51 4.64
N GLY A 236 1.18 -14.43 5.41
CA GLY A 236 1.77 -13.13 5.13
C GLY A 236 0.71 -12.07 4.82
N SER A 237 1.16 -10.95 4.32
CA SER A 237 0.33 -9.79 4.01
C SER A 237 0.88 -9.05 2.79
N PHE A 238 0.40 -7.81 2.57
CA PHE A 238 0.87 -6.94 1.52
C PHE A 238 0.75 -5.48 1.94
N ILE A 239 1.69 -4.65 1.48
CA ILE A 239 1.66 -3.20 1.70
C ILE A 239 1.12 -2.51 0.45
N VAL A 240 0.03 -1.80 0.63
CA VAL A 240 -0.47 -0.80 -0.31
C VAL A 240 0.16 0.53 0.06
N SER A 241 0.92 1.14 -0.85
CA SER A 241 1.52 2.44 -0.60
C SER A 241 1.48 3.34 -1.83
N TYR A 242 1.23 4.62 -1.59
CA TYR A 242 1.34 5.68 -2.57
C TYR A 242 2.53 6.56 -2.24
N SER A 243 3.35 6.83 -3.23
CA SER A 243 4.59 7.58 -3.07
C SER A 243 4.68 8.69 -4.10
N ILE A 244 5.19 9.84 -3.68
CA ILE A 244 5.49 10.98 -4.53
C ILE A 244 6.96 10.97 -4.93
N SER A 245 7.27 11.41 -6.15
CA SER A 245 8.63 11.70 -6.58
C SER A 245 9.26 12.78 -5.69
N GLU A 246 10.49 12.57 -5.21
CA GLU A 246 11.24 13.60 -4.47
C GLU A 246 11.45 14.88 -5.29
N THR A 247 11.54 14.76 -6.62
CA THR A 247 11.65 15.91 -7.53
C THR A 247 10.39 16.77 -7.51
N VAL A 248 9.21 16.14 -7.44
CA VAL A 248 7.92 16.86 -7.32
C VAL A 248 7.75 17.38 -5.90
N TRP A 249 8.02 16.54 -4.89
CA TRP A 249 7.90 16.93 -3.49
C TRP A 249 8.64 18.22 -3.14
N LYS A 250 9.87 18.36 -3.60
CA LYS A 250 10.70 19.56 -3.36
C LYS A 250 10.17 20.84 -3.99
N LYS A 251 9.24 20.75 -4.94
CA LYS A 251 8.58 21.92 -5.57
C LYS A 251 7.33 22.37 -4.83
N LEU A 252 6.78 21.52 -3.94
CA LEU A 252 5.62 21.85 -3.12
C LEU A 252 6.03 22.76 -1.97
N SER A 253 5.15 23.71 -1.61
CA SER A 253 5.39 24.54 -0.43
C SER A 253 5.36 23.72 0.86
N PRO A 254 6.02 24.18 1.94
CA PRO A 254 6.00 23.48 3.24
C PRO A 254 4.59 23.23 3.77
N GLU A 255 3.65 24.16 3.51
CA GLU A 255 2.25 24.05 3.93
C GLU A 255 1.54 22.90 3.21
N ILE A 256 1.76 22.76 1.89
CA ILE A 256 1.21 21.66 1.09
C ILE A 256 1.81 20.33 1.54
N GLN A 257 3.14 20.28 1.71
CA GLN A 257 3.83 19.10 2.19
C GLN A 257 3.29 18.65 3.55
N LYS A 258 3.09 19.60 4.46
CA LYS A 258 2.53 19.34 5.79
C LYS A 258 1.09 18.83 5.68
N ALA A 259 0.23 19.44 4.90
CA ALA A 259 -1.14 19.02 4.70
C ALA A 259 -1.23 17.57 4.19
N MET A 260 -0.41 17.20 3.20
CA MET A 260 -0.38 15.84 2.67
C MET A 260 -0.02 14.79 3.73
N VAL A 261 0.93 15.10 4.60
CA VAL A 261 1.39 14.20 5.67
C VAL A 261 0.37 14.13 6.80
N ASP A 262 -0.10 15.28 7.30
CA ASP A 262 -1.05 15.34 8.41
C ASP A 262 -2.34 14.59 8.07
N VAL A 263 -2.87 14.77 6.86
CA VAL A 263 -4.07 14.03 6.40
C VAL A 263 -3.83 12.53 6.45
N ALA A 264 -2.68 12.05 5.99
CA ALA A 264 -2.36 10.63 6.03
C ALA A 264 -2.25 10.11 7.49
N GLU A 265 -1.55 10.83 8.35
CA GLU A 265 -1.38 10.44 9.77
C GLU A 265 -2.71 10.36 10.52
N GLU A 266 -3.61 11.30 10.25
CA GLU A 266 -4.95 11.31 10.86
C GLU A 266 -5.87 10.22 10.30
N MET A 267 -5.72 9.85 9.02
CA MET A 267 -6.59 8.87 8.37
C MET A 267 -6.20 7.42 8.66
N ILE A 268 -4.91 7.08 8.69
CA ILE A 268 -4.42 5.70 8.78
C ILE A 268 -5.08 4.90 9.91
N PRO A 269 -5.26 5.42 11.16
CA PRO A 269 -5.89 4.67 12.23
C PRO A 269 -7.34 4.25 11.96
N ASN A 270 -8.09 5.03 11.20
CA ASN A 270 -9.45 4.70 10.81
C ASN A 270 -9.48 3.80 9.56
N VAL A 271 -8.66 4.11 8.57
CA VAL A 271 -8.58 3.37 7.30
C VAL A 271 -8.19 1.91 7.54
N CYS A 272 -7.20 1.64 8.39
CA CYS A 272 -6.78 0.27 8.68
C CYS A 272 -7.88 -0.57 9.33
N GLN A 273 -8.73 0.04 10.18
CA GLN A 273 -9.90 -0.61 10.77
C GLN A 273 -10.97 -0.92 9.72
N GLN A 274 -11.23 0.03 8.80
CA GLN A 274 -12.18 -0.18 7.72
C GLN A 274 -11.73 -1.28 6.76
N VAL A 275 -10.45 -1.33 6.42
CA VAL A 275 -9.86 -2.39 5.58
C VAL A 275 -9.97 -3.76 6.26
N GLN A 276 -9.69 -3.86 7.56
CA GLN A 276 -9.86 -5.10 8.31
C GLN A 276 -11.33 -5.52 8.37
N LYS A 277 -12.23 -4.58 8.61
CA LYS A 277 -13.68 -4.83 8.65
C LYS A 277 -14.19 -5.34 7.30
N ALA A 278 -13.82 -4.68 6.21
CA ALA A 278 -14.20 -5.07 4.86
C ALA A 278 -13.78 -6.52 4.56
N ASP A 279 -12.55 -6.90 4.89
CA ASP A 279 -12.07 -8.27 4.72
C ASP A 279 -12.89 -9.29 5.52
N ASN A 280 -13.20 -8.98 6.78
CA ASN A 280 -14.01 -9.86 7.63
C ASN A 280 -15.44 -10.03 7.11
N GLU A 281 -16.04 -8.98 6.56
CA GLU A 281 -17.39 -9.01 5.96
C GLU A 281 -17.41 -9.80 4.64
N THR A 282 -16.33 -9.69 3.85
CA THR A 282 -16.21 -10.39 2.57
C THR A 282 -16.20 -11.91 2.72
N LYS A 283 -15.72 -12.45 3.84
CA LYS A 283 -15.78 -13.91 4.07
C LYS A 283 -17.18 -14.45 3.89
N LYS A 284 -18.19 -13.80 4.50
CA LYS A 284 -19.60 -14.22 4.41
C LYS A 284 -20.11 -14.19 2.97
N SER A 285 -19.72 -13.18 2.20
CA SER A 285 -20.12 -13.05 0.79
C SER A 285 -19.51 -14.13 -0.07
N LEU A 286 -18.24 -14.49 0.18
CA LEU A 286 -17.55 -15.58 -0.53
C LEU A 286 -18.13 -16.95 -0.18
N GLU A 287 -18.49 -17.19 1.09
CA GLU A 287 -19.20 -18.41 1.54
C GLU A 287 -20.56 -18.53 0.83
N ALA A 288 -21.32 -17.44 0.77
CA ALA A 288 -22.60 -17.39 0.07
C ALA A 288 -22.45 -17.59 -1.46
N ALA A 289 -21.33 -17.19 -2.04
CA ALA A 289 -20.96 -17.47 -3.44
C ALA A 289 -20.48 -18.91 -3.68
N GLY A 290 -20.40 -19.75 -2.63
CA GLY A 290 -20.07 -21.17 -2.73
C GLY A 290 -18.57 -21.49 -2.56
N ILE A 291 -17.74 -20.53 -2.12
CA ILE A 291 -16.35 -20.80 -1.76
C ILE A 291 -16.30 -21.48 -0.39
N ARG A 292 -15.67 -22.62 -0.31
CA ARG A 292 -15.53 -23.38 0.93
C ARG A 292 -14.27 -22.97 1.69
N PHE A 293 -14.45 -22.53 2.93
CA PHE A 293 -13.39 -22.20 3.86
C PHE A 293 -13.02 -23.41 4.70
N GLU A 294 -11.79 -23.88 4.54
CA GLU A 294 -11.24 -25.01 5.28
C GLU A 294 -10.46 -24.48 6.49
N THR A 295 -11.08 -24.56 7.66
CA THR A 295 -10.40 -24.21 8.91
C THR A 295 -9.30 -25.24 9.20
N LEU A 296 -8.05 -24.81 9.19
CA LEU A 296 -6.91 -25.66 9.47
C LEU A 296 -7.01 -26.21 10.91
N GLN A 297 -7.07 -27.54 11.02
CA GLN A 297 -7.08 -28.22 12.31
C GLN A 297 -5.80 -27.92 13.10
N PRO A 298 -5.78 -28.06 14.45
CA PRO A 298 -4.62 -27.68 15.27
C PRO A 298 -3.29 -28.31 14.83
N GLY A 299 -3.28 -29.60 14.44
CA GLY A 299 -2.08 -30.28 13.95
C GLY A 299 -1.52 -29.69 12.66
N PRO A 300 -2.28 -29.66 11.56
CA PRO A 300 -1.89 -28.97 10.33
C PRO A 300 -1.51 -27.51 10.52
N ASN A 301 -2.27 -26.75 11.32
CA ASN A 301 -1.96 -25.34 11.62
C ASN A 301 -0.58 -25.20 12.28
N ALA A 302 -0.27 -26.06 13.26
CA ALA A 302 1.04 -26.07 13.92
C ALA A 302 2.18 -26.41 12.94
N LYS A 303 1.97 -27.37 12.03
CA LYS A 303 2.97 -27.72 10.99
C LYS A 303 3.24 -26.55 10.05
N PHE A 304 2.22 -25.86 9.55
CA PHE A 304 2.40 -24.67 8.72
C PHE A 304 3.17 -23.57 9.48
N LYS A 305 2.77 -23.28 10.72
CA LYS A 305 3.48 -22.32 11.56
C LYS A 305 4.95 -22.68 11.76
N ASP A 306 5.24 -23.95 11.99
CA ASP A 306 6.60 -24.43 12.19
C ASP A 306 7.47 -24.25 10.93
N LEU A 307 6.96 -24.60 9.76
CA LEU A 307 7.63 -24.37 8.48
C LEU A 307 7.88 -22.87 8.23
N MET A 308 6.96 -22.00 8.62
CA MET A 308 7.08 -20.55 8.41
C MET A 308 7.97 -19.84 9.44
N LYS A 309 8.30 -20.44 10.59
CA LYS A 309 9.16 -19.83 11.62
C LYS A 309 10.51 -19.35 11.10
N GLY A 310 11.10 -20.07 10.14
CA GLY A 310 12.38 -19.72 9.54
C GLY A 310 12.34 -18.61 8.50
N VAL A 311 11.13 -18.22 8.02
CA VAL A 311 11.00 -17.30 6.88
C VAL A 311 11.53 -15.90 7.21
N ALA A 312 11.15 -15.34 8.35
CA ALA A 312 11.60 -14.02 8.78
C ALA A 312 13.13 -13.97 8.95
N LYS A 313 13.71 -15.00 9.55
CA LYS A 313 15.17 -15.14 9.69
C LYS A 313 15.85 -15.25 8.32
N ALA A 314 15.39 -16.15 7.45
CA ALA A 314 15.97 -16.31 6.11
C ALA A 314 15.87 -15.02 5.27
N TRP A 315 14.76 -14.30 5.40
CA TRP A 315 14.57 -13.01 4.74
C TRP A 315 15.58 -11.97 5.26
N SER A 316 15.68 -11.80 6.58
CA SER A 316 16.55 -10.79 7.19
C SER A 316 18.03 -11.07 6.93
N GLU A 317 18.50 -12.31 7.14
CA GLU A 317 19.88 -12.72 6.87
C GLU A 317 20.23 -12.62 5.38
N GLY A 318 19.29 -12.98 4.50
CA GLY A 318 19.45 -12.82 3.05
C GLY A 318 19.56 -11.36 2.61
N LEU A 319 18.96 -10.42 3.32
CA LEU A 319 19.12 -8.98 3.12
C LEU A 319 20.47 -8.48 3.65
N ASP A 320 20.83 -8.88 4.86
CA ASP A 320 22.10 -8.50 5.49
C ASP A 320 23.29 -8.95 4.62
N GLY A 321 23.23 -10.17 4.08
CA GLY A 321 24.22 -10.69 3.13
C GLY A 321 24.35 -9.90 1.82
N ARG A 322 23.35 -9.06 1.50
CA ARG A 322 23.37 -8.14 0.35
C ARG A 322 23.67 -6.69 0.74
N GLY A 323 24.12 -6.46 1.97
CA GLY A 323 24.43 -5.12 2.49
C GLY A 323 23.19 -4.26 2.78
N LYS A 324 22.02 -4.89 2.94
CA LYS A 324 20.79 -4.24 3.41
C LYS A 324 20.59 -4.51 4.90
N ARG A 325 19.85 -3.66 5.58
CA ARG A 325 19.62 -3.75 7.03
C ARG A 325 18.40 -4.62 7.35
N GLY A 326 18.41 -5.88 6.93
CA GLY A 326 17.27 -6.81 7.09
C GLY A 326 16.97 -7.13 8.55
N SER A 327 17.98 -7.50 9.32
CA SER A 327 17.85 -7.80 10.76
C SER A 327 17.42 -6.58 11.58
N ASP A 328 17.92 -5.39 11.25
CA ASP A 328 17.47 -4.16 11.91
C ASP A 328 16.00 -3.88 11.59
N ALA A 329 15.60 -4.04 10.33
CA ALA A 329 14.22 -3.82 9.91
C ALA A 329 13.25 -4.78 10.62
N LEU A 330 13.62 -6.05 10.73
CA LEU A 330 12.81 -7.03 11.45
C LEU A 330 12.65 -6.62 12.93
N LYS A 331 13.77 -6.32 13.61
CA LYS A 331 13.77 -5.88 15.01
C LYS A 331 12.96 -4.61 15.24
N GLU A 332 13.15 -3.59 14.39
CA GLU A 332 12.43 -2.31 14.53
C GLU A 332 10.93 -2.49 14.24
N PHE A 333 10.57 -3.35 13.27
CA PHE A 333 9.18 -3.62 12.92
C PHE A 333 8.47 -4.38 14.04
N ASP A 334 9.07 -5.45 14.56
CA ASP A 334 8.52 -6.22 15.68
C ASP A 334 8.30 -5.35 16.91
N ALA A 335 9.27 -4.48 17.24
CA ALA A 335 9.13 -3.53 18.34
C ALA A 335 8.02 -2.50 18.11
N ALA A 336 7.83 -2.05 16.87
CA ALA A 336 6.76 -1.13 16.52
C ALA A 336 5.38 -1.80 16.59
N VAL A 337 5.25 -3.04 16.09
CA VAL A 337 4.02 -3.84 16.17
C VAL A 337 3.63 -4.11 17.62
N ALA A 338 4.59 -4.50 18.47
CA ALA A 338 4.35 -4.80 19.88
C ALA A 338 3.86 -3.57 20.69
N ALA A 339 4.18 -2.36 20.23
CA ALA A 339 3.71 -1.11 20.84
C ALA A 339 2.27 -0.73 20.46
N ILE A 340 1.65 -1.43 19.50
CA ILE A 340 0.30 -1.15 19.00
C ILE A 340 -0.66 -2.24 19.51
N PRO A 341 -1.74 -1.89 20.21
CA PRO A 341 -2.71 -2.87 20.71
C PRO A 341 -3.30 -3.72 19.59
N ALA A 342 -3.38 -5.04 19.82
CA ALA A 342 -4.17 -5.94 19.01
C ALA A 342 -5.66 -5.75 19.37
N LYS A 343 -6.37 -4.89 18.65
CA LYS A 343 -7.81 -4.66 18.86
C LYS A 343 -8.57 -4.78 17.55
#